data_e20e31e47916df5aa953ec2af83cd5c5
#
_entry.id   e20e31e47916df5aa953ec2af83cd5c5
#
_cell.length_a   1.000
_cell.length_b   1.000
_cell.length_c   1.000
_cell.angle_alpha   90.00
_cell.angle_beta   90.00
_cell.angle_gamma   90.00
#
_symmetry.space_group_name_H-M   'P 1'
#
loop_
_entity.id
_entity.type
_entity.pdbx_description
1 polymer ?
#
loop_
_entity_poly.entity_id
_entity_poly.type
_entity_poly.pdbx_seq_one_letter_code
_entity_poly.pdbx_strand_id
1 'polypeptide(L)'
;MKLKSNEIKSSAHSKYRCQYHIVFAPKYRRKEIYGKLKKDIGEILRKLCEQKGVEIIEAEACVDHIHMLVSIPPHISIAQFMGYLKGKSTLMIFDRHANLKYKYGSRSFWCRWYYVDTVGQNRKMVAEYIRNQLEEDYAADQISIKEFIDPFTGAKNK
;
A
#
# COMPACT_ATOMS: atom_id res chain seq x y z
N MET A 1 3.77 -16.14 -14.89
CA MET A 1 4.68 -15.28 -14.11
C MET A 1 4.45 -15.56 -12.62
N LYS A 2 5.42 -16.12 -11.92
CA LYS A 2 5.28 -16.33 -10.47
C LYS A 2 5.23 -14.98 -9.78
N LEU A 3 4.16 -14.73 -9.06
CA LEU A 3 4.03 -13.56 -8.20
C LEU A 3 5.22 -13.53 -7.23
N LYS A 4 6.03 -12.49 -7.29
CA LYS A 4 7.15 -12.25 -6.37
C LYS A 4 6.68 -11.88 -4.94
N SER A 5 5.44 -12.26 -4.61
CA SER A 5 4.75 -11.85 -3.38
C SER A 5 5.39 -12.34 -2.08
N ASN A 6 6.30 -13.30 -2.17
CA ASN A 6 6.92 -13.92 -0.98
C ASN A 6 8.37 -13.53 -0.75
N GLU A 7 8.89 -12.62 -1.56
CA GLU A 7 10.28 -12.23 -1.47
C GLU A 7 10.54 -11.35 -0.25
N ILE A 8 11.43 -11.80 0.62
CA ILE A 8 11.90 -10.99 1.75
C ILE A 8 12.92 -9.99 1.22
N LYS A 9 12.69 -8.72 1.48
CA LYS A 9 13.60 -7.64 1.12
C LYS A 9 14.58 -7.35 2.25
N SER A 10 15.72 -6.76 1.90
CA SER A 10 16.73 -6.34 2.88
C SER A 10 17.08 -4.87 2.69
N SER A 11 17.22 -4.17 3.80
CA SER A 11 17.86 -2.88 3.90
C SER A 11 19.09 -3.00 4.79
N ALA A 12 19.84 -1.89 5.00
CA ALA A 12 21.10 -1.90 5.76
C ALA A 12 20.97 -2.59 7.14
N HIS A 13 19.83 -2.46 7.82
CA HIS A 13 19.63 -2.94 9.18
C HIS A 13 18.36 -3.76 9.37
N SER A 14 17.65 -4.09 8.31
CA SER A 14 16.39 -4.84 8.44
C SER A 14 16.11 -5.76 7.25
N LYS A 15 15.38 -6.81 7.55
CA LYS A 15 14.70 -7.61 6.54
C LYS A 15 13.21 -7.31 6.66
N TYR A 16 12.53 -7.16 5.55
CA TYR A 16 11.13 -6.76 5.57
C TYR A 16 10.31 -7.40 4.46
N ARG A 17 9.03 -7.49 4.71
CA ARG A 17 8.00 -7.84 3.73
C ARG A 17 6.82 -6.93 3.96
N CYS A 18 7.00 -5.66 3.62
CA CYS A 18 5.99 -4.62 3.80
C CYS A 18 5.26 -4.41 2.48
N GLN A 19 4.23 -5.20 2.25
CA GLN A 19 3.45 -5.18 1.03
C GLN A 19 2.08 -4.56 1.27
N TYR A 20 1.67 -3.71 0.36
CA TYR A 20 0.43 -2.97 0.45
C TYR A 20 -0.30 -2.97 -0.87
N HIS A 21 -1.59 -3.06 -0.77
CA HIS A 21 -2.54 -2.93 -1.84
C HIS A 21 -3.08 -1.51 -1.81
N ILE A 22 -2.82 -0.73 -2.85
CA ILE A 22 -3.16 0.70 -2.87
C ILE A 22 -4.06 0.95 -4.07
N VAL A 23 -5.15 1.68 -3.83
CA VAL A 23 -6.07 2.13 -4.88
C VAL A 23 -6.20 3.65 -4.78
N PHE A 24 -6.03 4.33 -5.89
CA PHE A 24 -6.24 5.78 -5.97
C PHE A 24 -6.80 6.16 -7.35
N ALA A 25 -7.43 7.30 -7.42
CA ALA A 25 -8.24 7.68 -8.56
C ALA A 25 -8.00 9.13 -8.97
N PRO A 26 -8.22 9.46 -10.27
CA PRO A 26 -8.30 10.85 -10.70
C PRO A 26 -9.40 11.61 -9.94
N LYS A 27 -9.26 12.94 -9.85
CA LYS A 27 -10.32 13.80 -9.31
C LYS A 27 -11.67 13.50 -9.96
N TYR A 28 -12.67 13.38 -9.12
CA TYR A 28 -14.04 13.07 -9.53
C TYR A 28 -14.18 11.72 -10.23
N ARG A 29 -13.20 10.83 -10.09
CA ARG A 29 -13.13 9.52 -10.76
C ARG A 29 -13.39 9.63 -12.26
N ARG A 30 -12.82 10.64 -12.88
CA ARG A 30 -12.95 10.84 -14.32
C ARG A 30 -12.36 9.67 -15.09
N LYS A 31 -13.07 9.23 -16.11
CA LYS A 31 -12.67 8.12 -16.97
C LYS A 31 -11.68 8.59 -18.04
N GLU A 32 -10.51 9.00 -17.61
CA GLU A 32 -9.47 9.59 -18.45
C GLU A 32 -8.30 8.66 -18.73
N ILE A 33 -8.14 7.59 -17.94
CA ILE A 33 -6.96 6.71 -18.00
C ILE A 33 -7.13 5.68 -19.11
N TYR A 34 -6.82 6.10 -20.33
CA TYR A 34 -6.82 5.24 -21.51
C TYR A 34 -5.81 5.75 -22.54
N GLY A 35 -5.50 4.95 -23.54
CA GLY A 35 -4.62 5.34 -24.65
C GLY A 35 -3.22 5.76 -24.19
N LYS A 36 -2.73 6.85 -24.76
CA LYS A 36 -1.39 7.39 -24.47
C LYS A 36 -1.25 7.83 -23.01
N LEU A 37 -2.29 8.41 -22.43
CA LEU A 37 -2.29 8.83 -21.02
C LEU A 37 -2.10 7.65 -20.09
N LYS A 38 -2.77 6.54 -20.34
CA LYS A 38 -2.61 5.29 -19.57
C LYS A 38 -1.16 4.81 -19.59
N LYS A 39 -0.55 4.81 -20.77
CA LYS A 39 0.85 4.41 -20.95
C LYS A 39 1.79 5.36 -20.18
N ASP A 40 1.61 6.65 -20.33
CA ASP A 40 2.43 7.67 -19.67
C ASP A 40 2.31 7.58 -18.14
N ILE A 41 1.10 7.41 -17.61
CA ILE A 41 0.87 7.22 -16.17
C ILE A 41 1.63 5.99 -15.66
N GLY A 42 1.55 4.88 -16.36
CA GLY A 42 2.26 3.66 -15.98
C GLY A 42 3.78 3.87 -15.92
N GLU A 43 4.35 4.52 -16.93
CA GLU A 43 5.78 4.84 -16.96
C GLU A 43 6.19 5.80 -15.85
N ILE A 44 5.40 6.83 -15.61
CA ILE A 44 5.64 7.83 -14.56
C ILE A 44 5.64 7.18 -13.18
N LEU A 45 4.60 6.41 -12.87
CA LEU A 45 4.45 5.76 -11.57
C LEU A 45 5.60 4.76 -11.32
N ARG A 46 5.98 3.98 -12.33
CA ARG A 46 7.10 3.06 -12.23
C ARG A 46 8.41 3.78 -11.90
N LYS A 47 8.70 4.85 -12.62
CA LYS A 47 9.92 5.65 -12.40
C LYS A 47 9.96 6.26 -11.00
N LEU A 48 8.85 6.80 -10.54
CA LEU A 48 8.75 7.41 -9.21
C LEU A 48 8.89 6.37 -8.09
N CYS A 49 8.32 5.19 -8.26
CA CYS A 49 8.50 4.09 -7.33
C CYS A 49 9.96 3.64 -7.26
N GLU A 50 10.62 3.47 -8.40
CA GLU A 50 12.05 3.12 -8.47
C GLU A 50 12.91 4.14 -7.72
N GLN A 51 12.63 5.43 -7.85
CA GLN A 51 13.36 6.49 -7.17
C GLN A 51 13.27 6.43 -5.65
N LYS A 52 12.23 5.83 -5.11
CA LYS A 52 12.01 5.65 -3.66
C LYS A 52 12.35 4.25 -3.17
N GLY A 53 12.87 3.39 -4.02
CA GLY A 53 13.13 2.00 -3.65
C GLY A 53 11.86 1.18 -3.40
N VAL A 54 10.74 1.64 -3.93
CA VAL A 54 9.46 0.92 -3.86
C VAL A 54 9.35 0.01 -5.07
N GLU A 55 9.14 -1.28 -4.82
CA GLU A 55 8.92 -2.26 -5.89
C GLU A 55 7.43 -2.37 -6.20
N ILE A 56 7.09 -2.26 -7.48
CA ILE A 56 5.76 -2.59 -7.98
C ILE A 56 5.74 -4.08 -8.26
N ILE A 57 4.99 -4.84 -7.47
CA ILE A 57 4.82 -6.28 -7.66
C ILE A 57 3.83 -6.54 -8.77
N GLU A 58 2.73 -5.81 -8.73
CA GLU A 58 1.67 -5.86 -9.73
C GLU A 58 0.97 -4.51 -9.76
N ALA A 59 0.51 -4.09 -10.93
CA ALA A 59 -0.28 -2.86 -11.06
C ALA A 59 -1.20 -2.96 -12.26
N GLU A 60 -2.36 -2.32 -12.15
CA GLU A 60 -3.31 -2.20 -13.23
C GLU A 60 -3.87 -0.77 -13.26
N ALA A 61 -3.85 -0.18 -14.44
CA ALA A 61 -4.48 1.10 -14.68
C ALA A 61 -5.86 0.86 -15.30
N CYS A 62 -6.89 1.04 -14.51
CA CYS A 62 -8.27 1.05 -14.98
C CYS A 62 -8.62 2.45 -15.47
N VAL A 63 -9.73 2.59 -16.19
CA VAL A 63 -10.10 3.87 -16.83
C VAL A 63 -10.32 5.00 -15.80
N ASP A 64 -10.72 4.69 -14.59
CA ASP A 64 -11.06 5.65 -13.54
C ASP A 64 -10.31 5.45 -12.22
N HIS A 65 -9.34 4.53 -12.16
CA HIS A 65 -8.52 4.30 -10.97
C HIS A 65 -7.24 3.52 -11.29
N ILE A 66 -6.31 3.62 -10.38
CA ILE A 66 -5.07 2.84 -10.37
C ILE A 66 -5.11 1.87 -9.19
N HIS A 67 -4.65 0.68 -9.42
CA HIS A 67 -4.60 -0.43 -8.50
C HIS A 67 -3.17 -0.97 -8.47
N MET A 68 -2.51 -0.93 -7.31
CA MET A 68 -1.11 -1.29 -7.18
C MET A 68 -0.88 -2.20 -5.99
N LEU A 69 -0.12 -3.26 -6.21
CA LEU A 69 0.49 -4.05 -5.15
C LEU A 69 1.97 -3.67 -5.09
N VAL A 70 2.40 -3.10 -3.98
CA VAL A 70 3.75 -2.56 -3.82
C VAL A 70 4.43 -3.07 -2.57
N SER A 71 5.77 -3.15 -2.64
CA SER A 71 6.63 -3.39 -1.48
C SER A 71 7.32 -2.07 -1.12
N ILE A 72 7.05 -1.57 0.08
CA ILE A 72 7.55 -0.26 0.55
C ILE A 72 8.59 -0.49 1.64
N PRO A 73 9.80 0.11 1.53
CA PRO A 73 10.80 0.02 2.59
C PRO A 73 10.27 0.56 3.93
N PRO A 74 10.66 -0.04 5.07
CA PRO A 74 10.08 0.30 6.37
C PRO A 74 10.40 1.72 6.85
N HIS A 75 11.42 2.39 6.28
CA HIS A 75 11.75 3.76 6.63
C HIS A 75 10.86 4.81 5.96
N ILE A 76 9.98 4.41 5.05
CA ILE A 76 9.04 5.31 4.35
C ILE A 76 7.63 5.01 4.83
N SER A 77 6.92 6.02 5.33
CA SER A 77 5.51 5.88 5.65
C SER A 77 4.66 5.84 4.38
N ILE A 78 3.52 5.17 4.44
CA ILE A 78 2.56 5.14 3.33
C ILE A 78 2.12 6.55 2.96
N ALA A 79 1.85 7.40 3.96
CA ALA A 79 1.43 8.77 3.72
C ALA A 79 2.50 9.60 2.99
N GLN A 80 3.76 9.46 3.37
CA GLN A 80 4.88 10.12 2.68
C GLN A 80 5.01 9.62 1.23
N PHE A 81 4.93 8.31 1.05
CA PHE A 81 5.01 7.71 -0.28
C PHE A 81 3.86 8.18 -1.17
N MET A 82 2.62 8.17 -0.68
CA MET A 82 1.46 8.59 -1.46
C MET A 82 1.48 10.09 -1.76
N GLY A 83 1.92 10.92 -0.83
CA GLY A 83 2.11 12.35 -1.06
C GLY A 83 3.12 12.63 -2.16
N TYR A 84 4.25 11.94 -2.11
CA TYR A 84 5.28 12.00 -3.15
C TYR A 84 4.76 11.51 -4.51
N LEU A 85 4.17 10.32 -4.53
CA LEU A 85 3.69 9.68 -5.76
C LEU A 85 2.64 10.52 -6.47
N LYS A 86 1.64 10.99 -5.74
CA LYS A 86 0.56 11.81 -6.28
C LYS A 86 1.04 13.19 -6.71
N GLY A 87 1.86 13.84 -5.89
CA GLY A 87 2.38 15.18 -6.18
C GLY A 87 3.29 15.20 -7.39
N LYS A 88 4.29 14.35 -7.43
CA LYS A 88 5.24 14.28 -8.54
C LYS A 88 4.61 13.77 -9.83
N SER A 89 3.74 12.76 -9.74
CA SER A 89 3.06 12.26 -10.93
C SER A 89 2.12 13.30 -11.53
N THR A 90 1.43 14.10 -10.72
CA THR A 90 0.61 15.21 -11.21
C THR A 90 1.42 16.16 -12.07
N LEU A 91 2.58 16.61 -11.60
CA LEU A 91 3.45 17.51 -12.35
C LEU A 91 3.90 16.90 -13.69
N MET A 92 4.29 15.65 -13.66
CA MET A 92 4.75 14.94 -14.87
C MET A 92 3.60 14.69 -15.86
N ILE A 93 2.41 14.35 -15.37
CA ILE A 93 1.22 14.17 -16.19
C ILE A 93 0.85 15.48 -16.88
N PHE A 94 0.80 16.58 -16.15
CA PHE A 94 0.45 17.90 -16.69
C PHE A 94 1.52 18.44 -17.64
N ASP A 95 2.78 18.05 -17.46
CA ASP A 95 3.84 18.40 -18.37
C ASP A 95 3.68 17.71 -19.73
N ARG A 96 3.33 16.44 -19.72
CA ARG A 96 3.10 15.64 -20.95
C ARG A 96 1.74 15.87 -21.58
N HIS A 97 0.73 16.23 -20.80
CA HIS A 97 -0.67 16.42 -21.20
C HIS A 97 -1.19 17.76 -20.71
N ALA A 98 -0.72 18.84 -21.32
CA ALA A 98 -1.02 20.21 -20.90
C ALA A 98 -2.52 20.55 -20.87
N ASN A 99 -3.32 19.94 -21.74
CA ASN A 99 -4.78 20.11 -21.76
C ASN A 99 -5.46 19.64 -20.47
N LEU A 100 -4.91 18.62 -19.81
CA LEU A 100 -5.44 18.12 -18.54
C LEU A 100 -5.21 19.10 -17.39
N LYS A 101 -4.14 19.88 -17.44
CA LYS A 101 -3.84 20.90 -16.44
C LYS A 101 -4.99 21.90 -16.29
N TYR A 102 -5.54 22.35 -17.39
CA TYR A 102 -6.68 23.27 -17.38
C TYR A 102 -7.95 22.59 -16.88
N LYS A 103 -8.20 21.38 -17.31
CA LYS A 103 -9.38 20.59 -16.92
C LYS A 103 -9.42 20.29 -15.42
N TYR A 104 -8.26 20.03 -14.80
CA TYR A 104 -8.12 19.67 -13.40
C TYR A 104 -7.77 20.84 -12.47
N GLY A 105 -7.77 22.07 -12.97
CA GLY A 105 -7.53 23.26 -12.18
C GLY A 105 -6.10 23.49 -11.75
N SER A 106 -5.13 22.91 -12.45
CA SER A 106 -3.68 23.09 -12.27
C SER A 106 -3.09 22.61 -10.95
N ARG A 107 -3.86 22.03 -10.04
CA ARG A 107 -3.40 21.68 -8.68
C ARG A 107 -3.11 20.20 -8.48
N SER A 108 -4.03 19.34 -8.86
CA SER A 108 -3.86 17.91 -8.69
C SER A 108 -4.65 17.14 -9.73
N PHE A 109 -4.02 16.13 -10.29
CA PHE A 109 -4.69 15.15 -11.15
C PHE A 109 -5.52 14.16 -10.32
N TRP A 110 -5.05 13.82 -9.12
CA TRP A 110 -5.60 12.75 -8.28
C TRP A 110 -6.58 13.29 -7.22
N CYS A 111 -7.53 12.42 -6.80
CA CYS A 111 -8.31 12.63 -5.58
C CYS A 111 -7.41 12.75 -4.37
N ARG A 112 -7.87 13.40 -3.31
CA ARG A 112 -7.12 13.51 -2.06
C ARG A 112 -6.94 12.19 -1.34
N TRP A 113 -7.97 11.36 -1.31
CA TRP A 113 -7.93 10.09 -0.60
C TRP A 113 -7.33 8.97 -1.45
N TYR A 114 -6.95 7.91 -0.79
CA TYR A 114 -6.56 6.64 -1.37
C TYR A 114 -6.98 5.52 -0.41
N TYR A 115 -7.16 4.33 -0.96
CA TYR A 115 -7.39 3.13 -0.18
C TYR A 115 -6.05 2.39 -0.05
N VAL A 116 -5.76 1.88 1.16
CA VAL A 116 -4.59 1.05 1.41
C VAL A 116 -4.99 -0.14 2.27
N ASP A 117 -4.53 -1.31 1.89
CA ASP A 117 -4.67 -2.54 2.65
C ASP A 117 -3.31 -3.22 2.78
N THR A 118 -3.05 -3.78 3.96
CA THR A 118 -1.84 -4.54 4.21
C THR A 118 -2.00 -5.93 3.63
N VAL A 119 -1.07 -6.33 2.77
CA VAL A 119 -1.06 -7.67 2.20
C VAL A 119 -0.09 -8.52 3.00
N GLY A 120 -0.63 -9.44 3.79
CA GLY A 120 0.12 -10.43 4.54
C GLY A 120 -0.07 -11.81 3.96
N GLN A 121 0.99 -12.60 3.97
CA GLN A 121 0.88 -14.00 3.69
C GLN A 121 0.28 -14.71 4.91
N ASN A 122 -0.81 -15.46 4.69
CA ASN A 122 -1.41 -16.28 5.73
C ASN A 122 -1.84 -15.53 7.00
N ARG A 123 -2.55 -14.42 6.86
CA ARG A 123 -3.10 -13.66 8.00
C ARG A 123 -3.81 -14.55 9.01
N LYS A 124 -4.64 -15.49 8.53
CA LYS A 124 -5.36 -16.44 9.41
C LYS A 124 -4.41 -17.32 10.20
N MET A 125 -3.38 -17.86 9.57
CA MET A 125 -2.39 -18.72 10.23
C MET A 125 -1.60 -17.97 11.28
N VAL A 126 -1.19 -16.73 11.01
CA VAL A 126 -0.48 -15.88 11.98
C VAL A 126 -1.38 -15.57 13.17
N ALA A 127 -2.62 -15.20 12.93
CA ALA A 127 -3.59 -14.93 13.99
C ALA A 127 -3.86 -16.17 14.85
N GLU A 128 -4.02 -17.34 14.24
CA GLU A 128 -4.18 -18.61 14.94
C GLU A 128 -2.95 -18.99 15.76
N TYR A 129 -1.75 -18.79 15.20
CA TYR A 129 -0.50 -19.05 15.91
C TYR A 129 -0.39 -18.20 17.17
N ILE A 130 -0.65 -16.90 17.07
CA ILE A 130 -0.63 -15.99 18.23
C ILE A 130 -1.66 -16.42 19.28
N ARG A 131 -2.85 -16.78 18.85
CA ARG A 131 -3.92 -17.25 19.74
C ARG A 131 -3.53 -18.53 20.47
N ASN A 132 -2.96 -19.50 19.76
CA ASN A 132 -2.52 -20.77 20.34
C ASN A 132 -1.38 -20.56 21.35
N GLN A 133 -0.43 -19.65 21.07
CA GLN A 133 0.62 -19.28 22.02
C GLN A 133 0.04 -18.68 23.30
N LEU A 134 -0.96 -17.84 23.20
CA LEU A 134 -1.66 -17.27 24.36
C LEU A 134 -2.34 -18.36 25.20
N GLU A 135 -3.01 -19.33 24.58
CA GLU A 135 -3.66 -20.44 25.27
C GLU A 135 -2.64 -21.34 26.00
N GLU A 136 -1.50 -21.62 25.39
CA GLU A 136 -0.42 -22.36 26.01
C GLU A 136 0.16 -21.61 27.22
N ASP A 137 0.37 -20.32 27.10
CA ASP A 137 0.87 -19.46 28.18
C ASP A 137 -0.11 -19.42 29.35
N TYR A 138 -1.41 -19.34 29.10
CA TYR A 138 -2.44 -19.41 30.12
C TYR A 138 -2.42 -20.73 30.88
N ALA A 139 -2.27 -21.84 30.16
CA ALA A 139 -2.18 -23.16 30.78
C ALA A 139 -0.93 -23.29 31.64
N ALA A 140 0.20 -22.73 31.20
CA ALA A 140 1.46 -22.76 31.92
C ALA A 140 1.40 -21.91 33.21
N ASP A 141 0.76 -20.76 33.15
CA ASP A 141 0.67 -19.81 34.28
C ASP A 141 -0.52 -20.10 35.21
N GLN A 142 -1.34 -21.09 34.89
CA GLN A 142 -2.58 -21.42 35.61
C GLN A 142 -3.55 -20.24 35.77
N ILE A 143 -3.47 -19.28 34.86
CA ILE A 143 -4.34 -18.11 34.83
C ILE A 143 -5.61 -18.45 34.06
N SER A 144 -6.77 -18.10 34.62
CA SER A 144 -8.05 -18.28 33.94
C SER A 144 -8.12 -17.33 32.73
N ILE A 145 -8.47 -17.89 31.55
CA ILE A 145 -8.67 -17.12 30.33
C ILE A 145 -9.67 -15.96 30.52
N LYS A 146 -10.63 -16.12 31.44
CA LYS A 146 -11.63 -15.09 31.76
C LYS A 146 -11.05 -13.88 32.48
N GLU A 147 -9.91 -14.03 33.13
CA GLU A 147 -9.26 -12.98 33.92
C GLU A 147 -8.15 -12.25 33.14
N PHE A 148 -7.80 -12.77 32.01
CA PHE A 148 -6.72 -12.17 31.21
C PHE A 148 -7.17 -10.89 30.51
N ILE A 149 -6.35 -9.87 30.63
CA ILE A 149 -6.44 -8.64 29.87
C ILE A 149 -5.17 -8.56 29.03
N ASP A 150 -5.31 -8.50 27.71
CA ASP A 150 -4.18 -8.34 26.81
C ASP A 150 -3.49 -6.99 27.13
N PRO A 151 -2.21 -7.00 27.54
CA PRO A 151 -1.51 -5.76 27.89
C PRO A 151 -1.28 -4.85 26.67
N PHE A 152 -1.29 -5.38 25.46
CA PHE A 152 -1.07 -4.59 24.25
C PHE A 152 -2.34 -3.94 23.72
N THR A 153 -3.44 -4.65 23.76
CA THR A 153 -4.71 -4.16 23.18
C THR A 153 -5.72 -3.73 24.25
N GLY A 154 -5.51 -4.14 25.52
CA GLY A 154 -6.47 -3.92 26.58
C GLY A 154 -7.75 -4.76 26.47
N ALA A 155 -7.79 -5.69 25.53
CA ALA A 155 -8.97 -6.53 25.32
C ALA A 155 -9.13 -7.53 26.47
N LYS A 156 -10.37 -7.66 26.94
CA LYS A 156 -10.75 -8.69 27.90
C LYS A 156 -11.24 -9.92 27.12
N ASN A 157 -10.78 -11.09 27.52
CA ASN A 157 -11.35 -12.31 26.98
C ASN A 157 -12.84 -12.41 27.38
N LYS A 158 -13.66 -12.60 26.38
CA LYS A 158 -15.09 -12.85 26.58
C LYS A 158 -15.35 -14.26 27.07
#